data_d1ef89e42dd6615cf27517a42a286b95
#
_entry.id   d1ef89e42dd6615cf27517a42a286b95
#
_cell.length_a   1.000
_cell.length_b   1.000
_cell.length_c   1.000
_cell.angle_alpha   90.00
_cell.angle_beta   90.00
_cell.angle_gamma   90.00
#
_symmetry.space_group_name_H-M   'P 1'
#
loop_
_entity.id
_entity.type
_entity.pdbx_description
1 polymer ?
#
loop_
_entity_poly.entity_id
_entity_poly.type
_entity_poly.pdbx_seq_one_letter_code
_entity_poly.pdbx_strand_id
1 'polypeptide(L)'
;MMITKQSYQKFALMRVFVFSLSAFIFNTTEFVPVALLSDIAESFEMESATVGLMITAYAWVVSLGSLPLMLLSAKIERKRLLLFLFALFILSHILSALAWNFWVLLISRMGIAFAHSIFWSITASLVIRVAPRNKKQQALGLLALGSSLAMILGLPLGRIIGQILDWRSTFGVIGGVATLIALLMWKLLPHLPSRNAGTLASVPILMKRPLLMGIYLLVIMVISGHFTTYSYIEPFIIQISQFSPDITTLMLFVFGLAGVVGSFLFGRLYAKNSRKFIAFAMILVICPQLLLFVFKNSEWVVFLQIFLWGIGITSLGISLQMRVLQLAPDATDVASAIFSGSYNVGIGSGALFGSIVIHQLGLGYIGFVGGALGLLALFWLRFITIKFKKT
;
A
#
# COMPACT_ATOMS: atom_id res chain seq x y z
N MET A 1 36.44 -4.78 -23.19
CA MET A 1 36.18 -5.94 -22.33
C MET A 1 34.79 -6.47 -22.68
N MET A 2 34.69 -7.58 -23.42
CA MET A 2 33.39 -8.16 -23.81
C MET A 2 32.74 -8.75 -22.58
N ILE A 3 31.61 -8.14 -22.15
CA ILE A 3 30.79 -8.70 -21.07
C ILE A 3 30.18 -10.01 -21.60
N THR A 4 30.48 -11.15 -20.98
CA THR A 4 29.88 -12.44 -21.35
C THR A 4 28.38 -12.39 -21.19
N LYS A 5 27.60 -13.15 -22.00
CA LYS A 5 26.14 -13.24 -21.94
C LYS A 5 25.65 -13.57 -20.52
N GLN A 6 26.42 -14.38 -19.79
CA GLN A 6 26.12 -14.76 -18.38
C GLN A 6 26.34 -13.59 -17.42
N SER A 7 27.40 -12.79 -17.61
CA SER A 7 27.64 -11.58 -16.79
C SER A 7 26.53 -10.53 -17.01
N TYR A 8 26.10 -10.31 -18.25
CA TYR A 8 25.00 -9.41 -18.57
C TYR A 8 23.68 -9.81 -17.87
N GLN A 9 23.34 -11.12 -17.90
CA GLN A 9 22.12 -11.62 -17.22
C GLN A 9 22.21 -11.44 -15.71
N LYS A 10 23.37 -11.67 -15.09
CA LYS A 10 23.59 -11.44 -13.66
C LYS A 10 23.37 -9.97 -13.27
N PHE A 11 23.97 -9.03 -14.01
CA PHE A 11 23.78 -7.60 -13.77
C PHE A 11 22.32 -7.16 -13.96
N ALA A 12 21.62 -7.67 -14.97
CA ALA A 12 20.23 -7.37 -15.20
C ALA A 12 19.34 -7.87 -14.05
N LEU A 13 19.59 -9.06 -13.50
CA LEU A 13 18.88 -9.58 -12.33
C LEU A 13 19.18 -8.76 -11.07
N MET A 14 20.43 -8.34 -10.86
CA MET A 14 20.79 -7.46 -9.74
C MET A 14 20.03 -6.13 -9.80
N ARG A 15 19.83 -5.55 -10.99
CA ARG A 15 19.01 -4.33 -11.18
C ARG A 15 17.56 -4.57 -10.76
N VAL A 16 16.98 -5.69 -11.18
CA VAL A 16 15.60 -6.07 -10.78
C VAL A 16 15.51 -6.24 -9.26
N PHE A 17 16.49 -6.87 -8.64
CA PHE A 17 16.55 -7.06 -7.19
C PHE A 17 16.61 -5.72 -6.45
N VAL A 18 17.37 -4.74 -6.93
CA VAL A 18 17.41 -3.40 -6.34
C VAL A 18 16.03 -2.71 -6.43
N PHE A 19 15.28 -2.90 -7.52
CA PHE A 19 13.90 -2.41 -7.60
C PHE A 19 12.96 -3.14 -6.63
N SER A 20 13.16 -4.44 -6.40
CA SER A 20 12.39 -5.20 -5.39
C SER A 20 12.66 -4.70 -3.97
N LEU A 21 13.93 -4.42 -3.62
CA LEU A 21 14.29 -3.78 -2.35
C LEU A 21 13.70 -2.36 -2.23
N SER A 22 13.62 -1.63 -3.35
CA SER A 22 12.99 -0.31 -3.36
C SER A 22 11.50 -0.41 -3.09
N ALA A 23 10.80 -1.37 -3.70
CA ALA A 23 9.39 -1.62 -3.41
C ALA A 23 9.17 -2.02 -1.95
N PHE A 24 10.07 -2.86 -1.39
CA PHE A 24 10.04 -3.21 0.02
C PHE A 24 10.11 -1.97 0.92
N ILE A 25 11.10 -1.09 0.73
CA ILE A 25 11.30 0.05 1.63
C ILE A 25 10.22 1.12 1.48
N PHE A 26 9.71 1.36 0.26
CA PHE A 26 8.63 2.30 0.02
C PHE A 26 7.31 1.82 0.64
N ASN A 27 6.96 0.55 0.54
CA ASN A 27 5.77 0.02 1.20
C ASN A 27 5.94 -0.10 2.72
N THR A 28 7.13 -0.44 3.21
CA THR A 28 7.40 -0.46 4.65
C THR A 28 7.13 0.91 5.26
N THR A 29 7.65 1.99 4.67
CA THR A 29 7.43 3.34 5.21
C THR A 29 5.99 3.81 5.11
N GLU A 30 5.22 3.33 4.12
CA GLU A 30 3.81 3.65 3.98
C GLU A 30 3.01 3.15 5.18
N PHE A 31 3.24 1.91 5.60
CA PHE A 31 2.41 1.21 6.57
C PHE A 31 2.98 1.16 8.00
N VAL A 32 4.28 1.38 8.20
CA VAL A 32 4.91 1.40 9.53
C VAL A 32 4.20 2.31 10.54
N PRO A 33 3.69 3.51 10.19
CA PRO A 33 2.96 4.34 11.13
C PRO A 33 1.71 3.68 11.74
N VAL A 34 1.09 2.73 11.04
CA VAL A 34 -0.04 1.95 11.58
C VAL A 34 0.41 1.07 12.76
N ALA A 35 1.63 0.53 12.67
CA ALA A 35 2.20 -0.34 13.70
C ALA A 35 2.81 0.42 14.90
N LEU A 36 3.03 1.72 14.75
CA LEU A 36 3.67 2.61 15.76
C LEU A 36 2.73 3.73 16.22
N LEU A 37 1.43 3.61 15.93
CA LEU A 37 0.49 4.73 16.11
C LEU A 37 0.37 5.15 17.58
N SER A 38 0.30 4.18 18.49
CA SER A 38 0.24 4.44 19.94
C SER A 38 1.54 5.06 20.46
N ASP A 39 2.70 4.53 20.04
CA ASP A 39 4.01 5.04 20.48
C ASP A 39 4.24 6.49 20.03
N ILE A 40 3.81 6.83 18.81
CA ILE A 40 3.88 8.20 18.28
C ILE A 40 2.93 9.13 19.03
N ALA A 41 1.69 8.66 19.30
CA ALA A 41 0.67 9.41 20.02
C ALA A 41 1.14 9.73 21.45
N GLU A 42 1.64 8.75 22.17
CA GLU A 42 2.20 8.92 23.52
C GLU A 42 3.38 9.91 23.52
N SER A 43 4.31 9.76 22.57
CA SER A 43 5.50 10.62 22.46
C SER A 43 5.19 12.12 22.24
N PHE A 44 4.04 12.43 21.64
CA PHE A 44 3.59 13.82 21.42
C PHE A 44 2.45 14.25 22.32
N GLU A 45 2.07 13.43 23.31
CA GLU A 45 0.93 13.67 24.21
C GLU A 45 -0.37 13.96 23.44
N MET A 46 -0.61 13.19 22.36
CA MET A 46 -1.75 13.37 21.45
C MET A 46 -2.62 12.11 21.41
N GLU A 47 -3.87 12.26 21.05
CA GLU A 47 -4.75 11.12 20.78
C GLU A 47 -4.35 10.39 19.50
N SER A 48 -4.41 9.05 19.50
CA SER A 48 -4.14 8.21 18.32
C SER A 48 -4.99 8.60 17.11
N ALA A 49 -6.22 9.07 17.34
CA ALA A 49 -7.12 9.56 16.30
C ALA A 49 -6.54 10.78 15.56
N THR A 50 -5.97 11.73 16.29
CA THR A 50 -5.35 12.93 15.73
C THR A 50 -4.06 12.59 15.01
N VAL A 51 -3.20 11.76 15.61
CA VAL A 51 -1.95 11.31 14.99
C VAL A 51 -2.23 10.49 13.72
N GLY A 52 -3.29 9.70 13.71
CA GLY A 52 -3.72 8.94 12.53
C GLY A 52 -4.03 9.78 11.30
N LEU A 53 -4.34 11.09 11.46
CA LEU A 53 -4.52 12.02 10.33
C LEU A 53 -3.26 12.17 9.47
N MET A 54 -2.08 11.81 9.97
CA MET A 54 -0.87 11.77 9.12
C MET A 54 -0.98 10.69 8.02
N ILE A 55 -1.70 9.58 8.27
CA ILE A 55 -1.97 8.54 7.29
C ILE A 55 -2.90 9.09 6.20
N THR A 56 -3.95 9.82 6.63
CA THR A 56 -4.86 10.54 5.73
C THR A 56 -4.12 11.50 4.82
N ALA A 57 -3.34 12.40 5.40
CA ALA A 57 -2.59 13.42 4.66
C ALA A 57 -1.60 12.80 3.68
N TYR A 58 -0.86 11.77 4.13
CA TYR A 58 0.07 11.02 3.26
C TYR A 58 -0.64 10.42 2.05
N ALA A 59 -1.72 9.68 2.26
CA ALA A 59 -2.44 8.98 1.20
C ALA A 59 -3.09 9.97 0.20
N TRP A 60 -3.60 11.09 0.67
CA TRP A 60 -4.14 12.11 -0.22
C TRP A 60 -3.08 12.82 -1.05
N VAL A 61 -1.90 13.09 -0.47
CA VAL A 61 -0.77 13.62 -1.24
C VAL A 61 -0.32 12.63 -2.32
N VAL A 62 -0.24 11.33 -1.99
CA VAL A 62 0.07 10.28 -2.98
C VAL A 62 -0.99 10.24 -4.06
N SER A 63 -2.28 10.24 -3.69
CA SER A 63 -3.39 10.17 -4.65
C SER A 63 -3.42 11.35 -5.61
N LEU A 64 -3.41 12.57 -5.06
CA LEU A 64 -3.48 13.80 -5.84
C LEU A 64 -2.18 14.06 -6.62
N GLY A 65 -1.05 13.62 -6.11
CA GLY A 65 0.27 13.80 -6.71
C GLY A 65 0.59 12.82 -7.83
N SER A 66 0.05 11.58 -7.80
CA SER A 66 0.51 10.50 -8.68
C SER A 66 0.45 10.85 -10.17
N LEU A 67 -0.68 11.31 -10.67
CA LEU A 67 -0.83 11.66 -12.08
C LEU A 67 -0.13 12.98 -12.45
N PRO A 68 -0.36 14.11 -11.75
CA PRO A 68 0.30 15.38 -12.08
C PRO A 68 1.83 15.30 -12.00
N LEU A 69 2.38 14.74 -10.92
CA LEU A 69 3.84 14.67 -10.73
C LEU A 69 4.50 13.70 -11.71
N MET A 70 3.82 12.59 -12.06
CA MET A 70 4.28 11.70 -13.13
C MET A 70 4.42 12.46 -14.46
N LEU A 71 3.44 13.30 -14.81
CA LEU A 71 3.45 14.07 -16.06
C LEU A 71 4.50 15.19 -16.05
N LEU A 72 4.64 15.91 -14.92
CA LEU A 72 5.68 16.94 -14.76
C LEU A 72 7.08 16.34 -14.86
N SER A 73 7.27 15.13 -14.35
CA SER A 73 8.55 14.41 -14.41
C SER A 73 8.75 13.61 -15.71
N ALA A 74 7.78 13.64 -16.64
CA ALA A 74 7.77 12.80 -17.85
C ALA A 74 9.02 12.94 -18.72
N LYS A 75 9.62 14.14 -18.80
CA LYS A 75 10.83 14.42 -19.59
C LYS A 75 12.14 14.10 -18.89
N ILE A 76 12.12 13.84 -17.57
CA ILE A 76 13.33 13.60 -16.79
C ILE A 76 13.85 12.18 -17.07
N GLU A 77 15.17 12.05 -17.24
CA GLU A 77 15.86 10.76 -17.35
C GLU A 77 15.61 9.91 -16.09
N ARG A 78 15.21 8.65 -16.26
CA ARG A 78 14.61 7.83 -15.19
C ARG A 78 15.58 7.47 -14.07
N LYS A 79 16.87 7.26 -14.34
CA LYS A 79 17.87 7.05 -13.28
C LYS A 79 18.04 8.30 -12.43
N ARG A 80 18.15 9.48 -13.05
CA ARG A 80 18.23 10.76 -12.33
C ARG A 80 16.99 11.00 -11.50
N LEU A 81 15.81 10.76 -12.07
CA LEU A 81 14.55 10.89 -11.36
C LEU A 81 14.50 9.97 -10.14
N LEU A 82 14.82 8.68 -10.28
CA LEU A 82 14.85 7.74 -9.16
C LEU A 82 15.81 8.18 -8.06
N LEU A 83 17.02 8.62 -8.41
CA LEU A 83 17.99 9.10 -7.42
C LEU A 83 17.49 10.36 -6.70
N PHE A 84 16.82 11.28 -7.40
CA PHE A 84 16.17 12.44 -6.79
C PHE A 84 15.04 12.01 -5.83
N LEU A 85 14.20 11.03 -6.22
CA LEU A 85 13.14 10.50 -5.35
C LEU A 85 13.72 9.86 -4.09
N PHE A 86 14.81 9.09 -4.22
CA PHE A 86 15.51 8.51 -3.08
C PHE A 86 16.16 9.59 -2.19
N ALA A 87 16.74 10.63 -2.77
CA ALA A 87 17.28 11.75 -1.98
C ALA A 87 16.17 12.44 -1.16
N LEU A 88 15.04 12.75 -1.79
CA LEU A 88 13.87 13.32 -1.09
C LEU A 88 13.36 12.37 0.01
N PHE A 89 13.25 11.08 -0.30
CA PHE A 89 12.82 10.04 0.64
C PHE A 89 13.76 9.95 1.86
N ILE A 90 15.08 9.92 1.63
CA ILE A 90 16.10 9.84 2.69
C ILE A 90 16.08 11.10 3.57
N LEU A 91 16.07 12.30 2.96
CA LEU A 91 16.00 13.56 3.70
C LEU A 91 14.74 13.65 4.55
N SER A 92 13.60 13.19 4.00
CA SER A 92 12.34 13.14 4.73
C SER A 92 12.40 12.14 5.90
N HIS A 93 13.08 10.99 5.75
CA HIS A 93 13.26 10.04 6.85
C HIS A 93 14.20 10.57 7.94
N ILE A 94 15.26 11.29 7.57
CA ILE A 94 16.10 11.99 8.54
C ILE A 94 15.26 13.01 9.32
N LEU A 95 14.41 13.77 8.64
CA LEU A 95 13.51 14.72 9.29
C LEU A 95 12.48 14.02 10.20
N SER A 96 11.94 12.84 9.79
CA SER A 96 11.07 12.02 10.64
C SER A 96 11.79 11.54 11.90
N ALA A 97 13.02 11.06 11.77
CA ALA A 97 13.84 10.59 12.89
C ALA A 97 14.22 11.71 13.87
N LEU A 98 14.31 12.94 13.39
CA LEU A 98 14.63 14.11 14.19
C LEU A 98 13.38 14.92 14.62
N ALA A 99 12.18 14.43 14.35
CA ALA A 99 10.94 15.18 14.58
C ALA A 99 10.76 15.50 16.07
N TRP A 100 10.78 16.79 16.40
CA TRP A 100 10.59 17.32 17.76
C TRP A 100 9.14 17.68 18.09
N ASN A 101 8.25 17.68 17.09
CA ASN A 101 6.81 17.80 17.24
C ASN A 101 6.07 17.10 16.10
N PHE A 102 4.77 16.95 16.25
CA PHE A 102 3.90 16.28 15.28
C PHE A 102 3.90 16.96 13.89
N TRP A 103 3.96 18.26 13.82
CA TRP A 103 3.94 19.00 12.54
C TRP A 103 5.20 18.74 11.70
N VAL A 104 6.36 18.64 12.33
CA VAL A 104 7.60 18.26 11.65
C VAL A 104 7.52 16.85 11.13
N LEU A 105 6.98 15.92 11.92
CA LEU A 105 6.71 14.55 11.44
C LEU A 105 5.75 14.57 10.25
N LEU A 106 4.65 15.31 10.33
CA LEU A 106 3.68 15.42 9.24
C LEU A 106 4.32 15.96 7.95
N ILE A 107 5.09 17.03 8.01
CA ILE A 107 5.82 17.61 6.86
C ILE A 107 6.79 16.58 6.27
N SER A 108 7.52 15.87 7.10
CA SER A 108 8.42 14.82 6.63
C SER A 108 7.67 13.70 5.90
N ARG A 109 6.49 13.31 6.41
CA ARG A 109 5.61 12.33 5.77
C ARG A 109 5.10 12.82 4.40
N MET A 110 4.83 14.13 4.25
CA MET A 110 4.46 14.71 2.94
C MET A 110 5.61 14.59 1.93
N GLY A 111 6.85 14.84 2.35
CA GLY A 111 8.04 14.64 1.49
C GLY A 111 8.17 13.19 1.02
N ILE A 112 7.95 12.22 1.91
CA ILE A 112 7.93 10.79 1.57
C ILE A 112 6.79 10.50 0.57
N ALA A 113 5.60 11.05 0.79
CA ALA A 113 4.43 10.86 -0.08
C ALA A 113 4.67 11.38 -1.52
N PHE A 114 5.33 12.53 -1.67
CA PHE A 114 5.74 13.04 -2.99
C PHE A 114 6.69 12.07 -3.72
N ALA A 115 7.69 11.54 -3.03
CA ALA A 115 8.59 10.55 -3.61
C ALA A 115 7.83 9.26 -4.01
N HIS A 116 6.95 8.80 -3.14
CA HIS A 116 6.14 7.60 -3.32
C HIS A 116 5.19 7.70 -4.54
N SER A 117 4.54 8.84 -4.72
CA SER A 117 3.57 9.07 -5.80
C SER A 117 4.19 8.91 -7.19
N ILE A 118 5.42 9.40 -7.39
CA ILE A 118 6.15 9.25 -8.65
C ILE A 118 6.76 7.85 -8.77
N PHE A 119 7.32 7.32 -7.68
CA PHE A 119 8.00 6.02 -7.66
C PHE A 119 7.11 4.91 -8.25
N TRP A 120 5.89 4.74 -7.74
CA TRP A 120 4.98 3.69 -8.23
C TRP A 120 4.48 3.92 -9.65
N SER A 121 4.39 5.18 -10.10
CA SER A 121 3.97 5.50 -11.46
C SER A 121 4.96 5.00 -12.53
N ILE A 122 6.25 4.86 -12.18
CA ILE A 122 7.31 4.54 -13.17
C ILE A 122 7.99 3.18 -12.91
N THR A 123 7.90 2.63 -11.71
CA THR A 123 8.75 1.49 -11.30
C THR A 123 8.48 0.22 -12.09
N ALA A 124 7.21 -0.15 -12.30
CA ALA A 124 6.86 -1.38 -13.02
C ALA A 124 7.41 -1.38 -14.45
N SER A 125 7.27 -0.26 -15.18
CA SER A 125 7.79 -0.12 -16.53
C SER A 125 9.32 -0.17 -16.57
N LEU A 126 9.99 0.41 -15.57
CA LEU A 126 11.44 0.39 -15.48
C LEU A 126 11.99 -1.00 -15.17
N VAL A 127 11.34 -1.74 -14.29
CA VAL A 127 11.69 -3.13 -13.98
C VAL A 127 11.67 -3.99 -15.26
N ILE A 128 10.62 -3.88 -16.07
CA ILE A 128 10.54 -4.59 -17.37
C ILE A 128 11.70 -4.20 -18.30
N ARG A 129 12.10 -2.92 -18.30
CA ARG A 129 13.16 -2.40 -19.18
C ARG A 129 14.55 -2.88 -18.78
N VAL A 130 14.84 -3.03 -17.49
CA VAL A 130 16.15 -3.48 -16.98
C VAL A 130 16.25 -4.99 -16.87
N ALA A 131 15.14 -5.71 -16.94
CA ALA A 131 15.08 -7.16 -16.86
C ALA A 131 15.73 -7.85 -18.08
N PRO A 132 16.26 -9.08 -17.93
CA PRO A 132 16.64 -9.92 -19.06
C PRO A 132 15.45 -10.14 -20.00
N ARG A 133 15.69 -10.17 -21.32
CA ARG A 133 14.63 -10.21 -22.35
C ARG A 133 13.60 -11.32 -22.14
N ASN A 134 14.02 -12.47 -21.64
CA ASN A 134 13.18 -13.66 -21.41
C ASN A 134 12.65 -13.80 -19.97
N LYS A 135 12.89 -12.83 -19.07
CA LYS A 135 12.54 -12.90 -17.63
C LYS A 135 11.69 -11.73 -17.15
N LYS A 136 10.98 -11.04 -18.05
CA LYS A 136 10.15 -9.87 -17.71
C LYS A 136 9.05 -10.18 -16.69
N GLN A 137 8.38 -11.34 -16.82
CA GLN A 137 7.35 -11.76 -15.84
C GLN A 137 7.98 -12.07 -14.48
N GLN A 138 9.14 -12.74 -14.45
CA GLN A 138 9.86 -12.99 -13.19
C GLN A 138 10.31 -11.70 -12.53
N ALA A 139 10.71 -10.69 -13.31
CA ALA A 139 11.12 -9.39 -12.79
C ALA A 139 9.96 -8.64 -12.13
N LEU A 140 8.76 -8.65 -12.73
CA LEU A 140 7.55 -8.12 -12.10
C LEU A 140 7.14 -8.90 -10.85
N GLY A 141 7.30 -10.24 -10.89
CA GLY A 141 7.07 -11.09 -9.73
C GLY A 141 8.02 -10.76 -8.56
N LEU A 142 9.30 -10.47 -8.84
CA LEU A 142 10.26 -10.03 -7.82
C LEU A 142 9.91 -8.65 -7.25
N LEU A 143 9.43 -7.72 -8.07
CA LEU A 143 8.94 -6.43 -7.61
C LEU A 143 7.74 -6.60 -6.66
N ALA A 144 6.77 -7.43 -7.05
CA ALA A 144 5.60 -7.75 -6.24
C ALA A 144 5.98 -8.47 -4.93
N LEU A 145 6.98 -9.36 -4.98
CA LEU A 145 7.52 -10.02 -3.80
C LEU A 145 8.11 -9.01 -2.81
N GLY A 146 8.85 -7.99 -3.29
CA GLY A 146 9.35 -6.91 -2.45
C GLY A 146 8.22 -6.18 -1.71
N SER A 147 7.13 -5.85 -2.43
CA SER A 147 5.95 -5.25 -1.84
C SER A 147 5.27 -6.14 -0.79
N SER A 148 5.11 -7.43 -1.08
CA SER A 148 4.52 -8.39 -0.15
C SER A 148 5.38 -8.59 1.10
N LEU A 149 6.71 -8.65 0.94
CA LEU A 149 7.64 -8.77 2.08
C LEU A 149 7.58 -7.54 2.98
N ALA A 150 7.27 -6.36 2.47
CA ALA A 150 7.07 -5.17 3.30
C ALA A 150 5.89 -5.33 4.27
N MET A 151 4.80 -5.95 3.82
CA MET A 151 3.66 -6.23 4.69
C MET A 151 3.95 -7.33 5.71
N ILE A 152 4.72 -8.35 5.32
CA ILE A 152 5.03 -9.51 6.18
C ILE A 152 6.12 -9.19 7.20
N LEU A 153 7.17 -8.48 6.78
CA LEU A 153 8.36 -8.22 7.59
C LEU A 153 8.51 -6.75 7.98
N GLY A 154 8.14 -5.82 7.08
CA GLY A 154 8.39 -4.40 7.27
C GLY A 154 7.63 -3.81 8.46
N LEU A 155 6.34 -4.14 8.60
CA LEU A 155 5.53 -3.67 9.72
C LEU A 155 6.01 -4.26 11.06
N PRO A 156 6.12 -5.61 11.22
CA PRO A 156 6.58 -6.18 12.48
C PRO A 156 8.00 -5.74 12.85
N LEU A 157 8.94 -5.71 11.88
CA LEU A 157 10.30 -5.24 12.14
C LEU A 157 10.32 -3.76 12.55
N GLY A 158 9.51 -2.92 11.87
CA GLY A 158 9.38 -1.51 12.23
C GLY A 158 8.86 -1.35 13.66
N ARG A 159 7.86 -2.15 14.06
CA ARG A 159 7.34 -2.16 15.42
C ARG A 159 8.37 -2.65 16.44
N ILE A 160 9.07 -3.75 16.18
CA ILE A 160 10.13 -4.28 17.07
C ILE A 160 11.23 -3.23 17.29
N ILE A 161 11.70 -2.57 16.23
CA ILE A 161 12.68 -1.49 16.33
C ILE A 161 12.13 -0.35 17.18
N GLY A 162 10.88 0.04 16.95
CA GLY A 162 10.20 1.10 17.70
C GLY A 162 10.08 0.78 19.19
N GLN A 163 9.77 -0.46 19.54
CA GLN A 163 9.66 -0.91 20.93
C GLN A 163 11.01 -1.02 21.66
N ILE A 164 12.08 -1.45 20.97
CA ILE A 164 13.39 -1.65 21.58
C ILE A 164 14.16 -0.33 21.70
N LEU A 165 14.08 0.54 20.69
CA LEU A 165 14.85 1.78 20.63
C LEU A 165 13.96 3.01 20.83
N ASP A 166 13.14 3.33 19.88
CA ASP A 166 11.99 4.23 19.83
C ASP A 166 11.43 4.29 18.40
N TRP A 167 10.25 4.90 18.19
CA TRP A 167 9.65 5.02 16.87
C TRP A 167 10.47 5.88 15.90
N ARG A 168 11.24 6.86 16.38
CA ARG A 168 12.13 7.71 15.58
C ARG A 168 13.26 6.89 14.96
N SER A 169 13.81 5.97 15.74
CA SER A 169 14.83 5.02 15.28
C SER A 169 14.36 4.16 14.13
N THR A 170 13.09 3.77 14.12
CA THR A 170 12.49 3.03 12.98
C THR A 170 12.59 3.84 11.68
N PHE A 171 12.23 5.12 11.70
CA PHE A 171 12.37 5.99 10.51
C PHE A 171 13.84 6.20 10.15
N GLY A 172 14.72 6.32 11.12
CA GLY A 172 16.18 6.41 10.90
C GLY A 172 16.73 5.17 10.18
N VAL A 173 16.36 3.97 10.63
CA VAL A 173 16.75 2.69 9.99
C VAL A 173 16.20 2.60 8.55
N ILE A 174 14.94 2.97 8.33
CA ILE A 174 14.36 3.02 6.97
C ILE A 174 15.17 3.96 6.07
N GLY A 175 15.52 5.16 6.56
CA GLY A 175 16.37 6.12 5.84
C GLY A 175 17.76 5.57 5.53
N GLY A 176 18.37 4.86 6.48
CA GLY A 176 19.67 4.19 6.32
C GLY A 176 19.61 3.09 5.24
N VAL A 177 18.61 2.22 5.28
CA VAL A 177 18.40 1.18 4.25
C VAL A 177 18.12 1.81 2.88
N ALA A 178 17.31 2.87 2.82
CA ALA A 178 17.05 3.60 1.59
C ALA A 178 18.35 4.21 1.00
N THR A 179 19.26 4.69 1.84
CA THR A 179 20.57 5.20 1.41
C THR A 179 21.40 4.10 0.74
N LEU A 180 21.46 2.90 1.34
CA LEU A 180 22.15 1.76 0.74
C LEU A 180 21.53 1.37 -0.62
N ILE A 181 20.20 1.35 -0.71
CA ILE A 181 19.49 1.07 -1.98
C ILE A 181 19.79 2.16 -3.02
N ALA A 182 19.79 3.43 -2.66
CA ALA A 182 20.14 4.53 -3.55
C ALA A 182 21.57 4.42 -4.11
N LEU A 183 22.53 4.03 -3.27
CA LEU A 183 23.91 3.78 -3.69
C LEU A 183 24.01 2.59 -4.66
N LEU A 184 23.26 1.50 -4.41
CA LEU A 184 23.16 0.38 -5.34
C LEU A 184 22.51 0.79 -6.67
N MET A 185 21.45 1.59 -6.66
CA MET A 185 20.83 2.14 -7.86
C MET A 185 21.81 3.01 -8.65
N TRP A 186 22.51 3.90 -7.98
CA TRP A 186 23.51 4.77 -8.61
C TRP A 186 24.59 3.97 -9.34
N LYS A 187 25.09 2.88 -8.74
CA LYS A 187 26.11 1.99 -9.33
C LYS A 187 25.58 1.08 -10.43
N LEU A 188 24.41 0.49 -10.25
CA LEU A 188 23.92 -0.60 -11.09
C LEU A 188 23.03 -0.15 -12.25
N LEU A 189 22.27 0.94 -12.10
CA LEU A 189 21.36 1.36 -13.15
C LEU A 189 22.13 2.06 -14.29
N PRO A 190 21.88 1.67 -15.55
CA PRO A 190 22.39 2.39 -16.71
C PRO A 190 21.62 3.70 -16.90
N HIS A 191 22.04 4.50 -17.85
CA HIS A 191 21.23 5.63 -18.34
C HIS A 191 19.91 5.11 -18.92
N LEU A 192 18.79 5.64 -18.40
CA LEU A 192 17.42 5.21 -18.72
C LEU A 192 16.60 6.38 -19.27
N PRO A 193 16.67 6.68 -20.57
CA PRO A 193 15.90 7.77 -21.17
C PRO A 193 14.40 7.58 -20.89
N SER A 194 13.66 8.67 -20.73
CA SER A 194 12.21 8.60 -20.65
C SER A 194 11.63 8.07 -21.97
N ARG A 195 10.78 7.03 -21.88
CA ARG A 195 10.07 6.45 -23.03
C ARG A 195 8.65 6.13 -22.59
N ASN A 196 7.65 6.37 -23.44
CA ASN A 196 6.26 5.99 -23.25
C ASN A 196 5.70 6.48 -21.89
N ALA A 197 5.89 7.76 -21.60
CA ALA A 197 5.46 8.37 -20.32
C ALA A 197 3.91 8.47 -20.17
N GLY A 198 3.13 7.87 -21.06
CA GLY A 198 1.68 7.99 -21.11
C GLY A 198 1.21 9.38 -21.59
N THR A 199 -0.03 9.48 -22.00
CA THR A 199 -0.64 10.76 -22.41
C THR A 199 -1.91 11.02 -21.61
N LEU A 200 -2.15 12.28 -21.28
CA LEU A 200 -3.42 12.73 -20.68
C LEU A 200 -4.64 12.45 -21.56
N ALA A 201 -4.45 12.29 -22.88
CA ALA A 201 -5.55 12.06 -23.83
C ALA A 201 -6.36 10.78 -23.55
N SER A 202 -5.74 9.77 -22.93
CA SER A 202 -6.44 8.53 -22.55
C SER A 202 -7.41 8.70 -21.38
N VAL A 203 -7.18 9.68 -20.50
CA VAL A 203 -7.99 9.86 -19.27
C VAL A 203 -9.48 10.11 -19.61
N PRO A 204 -9.85 11.07 -20.46
CA PRO A 204 -11.26 11.31 -20.81
C PRO A 204 -11.93 10.08 -21.45
N ILE A 205 -11.17 9.27 -22.19
CA ILE A 205 -11.69 8.05 -22.83
C ILE A 205 -12.03 7.00 -21.77
N LEU A 206 -11.14 6.79 -20.81
CA LEU A 206 -11.36 5.84 -19.71
C LEU A 206 -12.53 6.26 -18.82
N MET A 207 -12.65 7.56 -18.52
CA MET A 207 -13.74 8.09 -17.69
C MET A 207 -15.14 7.90 -18.33
N LYS A 208 -15.23 7.72 -19.63
CA LYS A 208 -16.49 7.40 -20.33
C LYS A 208 -16.88 5.91 -20.23
N ARG A 209 -16.06 5.04 -19.61
CA ARG A 209 -16.35 3.59 -19.42
C ARG A 209 -17.09 3.38 -18.09
N PRO A 210 -18.42 3.18 -18.08
CA PRO A 210 -19.20 3.23 -16.84
C PRO A 210 -18.85 2.08 -15.88
N LEU A 211 -18.56 0.86 -16.40
CA LEU A 211 -18.14 -0.27 -15.55
C LEU A 211 -16.77 -0.02 -14.89
N LEU A 212 -15.83 0.58 -15.65
CA LEU A 212 -14.50 0.94 -15.11
C LEU A 212 -14.63 1.97 -14.00
N MET A 213 -15.45 3.01 -14.21
CA MET A 213 -15.74 4.01 -13.18
C MET A 213 -16.43 3.38 -11.96
N GLY A 214 -17.35 2.43 -12.19
CA GLY A 214 -17.97 1.65 -11.12
C GLY A 214 -16.97 0.83 -10.29
N ILE A 215 -15.93 0.29 -10.92
CA ILE A 215 -14.84 -0.43 -10.22
C ILE A 215 -13.95 0.55 -9.44
N TYR A 216 -13.60 1.72 -9.98
CA TYR A 216 -12.83 2.72 -9.22
C TYR A 216 -13.59 3.19 -7.97
N LEU A 217 -14.89 3.45 -8.09
CA LEU A 217 -15.72 3.78 -6.93
C LEU A 217 -15.78 2.63 -5.91
N LEU A 218 -15.91 1.38 -6.40
CA LEU A 218 -15.84 0.20 -5.53
C LEU A 218 -14.53 0.13 -4.75
N VAL A 219 -13.39 0.41 -5.42
CA VAL A 219 -12.06 0.47 -4.77
C VAL A 219 -12.06 1.52 -3.66
N ILE A 220 -12.51 2.75 -3.95
CA ILE A 220 -12.58 3.82 -2.94
C ILE A 220 -13.40 3.36 -1.74
N MET A 221 -14.61 2.84 -1.96
CA MET A 221 -15.53 2.44 -0.88
C MET A 221 -14.95 1.31 -0.01
N VAL A 222 -14.47 0.23 -0.64
CA VAL A 222 -13.99 -0.94 0.11
C VAL A 222 -12.68 -0.66 0.85
N ILE A 223 -11.78 0.12 0.23
CA ILE A 223 -10.52 0.50 0.86
C ILE A 223 -10.76 1.53 1.97
N SER A 224 -11.73 2.45 1.82
CA SER A 224 -12.13 3.33 2.93
C SER A 224 -12.65 2.51 4.12
N GLY A 225 -13.53 1.53 3.91
CA GLY A 225 -14.00 0.65 4.98
C GLY A 225 -12.86 -0.13 5.65
N HIS A 226 -11.95 -0.68 4.85
CA HIS A 226 -10.78 -1.38 5.36
C HIS A 226 -9.91 -0.47 6.24
N PHE A 227 -9.51 0.70 5.74
CA PHE A 227 -8.61 1.61 6.47
C PHE A 227 -9.29 2.37 7.62
N THR A 228 -10.61 2.47 7.67
CA THR A 228 -11.34 2.94 8.87
C THR A 228 -10.98 2.09 10.09
N THR A 229 -10.81 0.77 9.91
CA THR A 229 -10.43 -0.15 10.98
C THR A 229 -8.92 -0.34 11.05
N TYR A 230 -8.26 -0.60 9.89
CA TYR A 230 -6.87 -1.02 9.85
C TYR A 230 -5.90 0.07 10.30
N SER A 231 -6.19 1.35 10.03
CA SER A 231 -5.34 2.46 10.47
C SER A 231 -5.20 2.57 11.99
N TYR A 232 -6.16 2.02 12.72
CA TYR A 232 -6.22 2.07 14.18
C TYR A 232 -6.28 0.68 14.81
N ILE A 233 -5.88 -0.36 14.07
CA ILE A 233 -5.92 -1.74 14.57
C ILE A 233 -4.95 -1.96 15.72
N GLU A 234 -3.78 -1.33 15.69
CA GLU A 234 -2.78 -1.43 16.75
C GLU A 234 -3.30 -0.84 18.07
N PRO A 235 -3.76 0.44 18.16
CA PRO A 235 -4.37 0.94 19.38
C PRO A 235 -5.62 0.16 19.80
N PHE A 236 -6.42 -0.37 18.87
CA PHE A 236 -7.55 -1.23 19.22
C PHE A 236 -7.09 -2.50 19.97
N ILE A 237 -6.07 -3.19 19.46
CA ILE A 237 -5.56 -4.42 20.08
C ILE A 237 -4.98 -4.12 21.47
N ILE A 238 -4.25 -3.03 21.63
CA ILE A 238 -3.61 -2.66 22.90
C ILE A 238 -4.64 -2.13 23.91
N GLN A 239 -5.49 -1.16 23.52
CA GLN A 239 -6.33 -0.42 24.46
C GLN A 239 -7.70 -1.08 24.68
N ILE A 240 -8.29 -1.69 23.66
CA ILE A 240 -9.63 -2.29 23.72
C ILE A 240 -9.56 -3.79 24.01
N SER A 241 -8.68 -4.52 23.33
CA SER A 241 -8.49 -5.96 23.60
C SER A 241 -7.55 -6.22 24.79
N GLN A 242 -6.73 -5.23 25.16
CA GLN A 242 -5.75 -5.28 26.26
C GLN A 242 -4.70 -6.42 26.06
N PHE A 243 -4.35 -6.72 24.81
CA PHE A 243 -3.32 -7.68 24.50
C PHE A 243 -1.94 -7.03 24.58
N SER A 244 -0.92 -7.87 24.86
CA SER A 244 0.46 -7.38 24.98
C SER A 244 1.00 -6.82 23.66
N PRO A 245 2.02 -5.94 23.72
CA PRO A 245 2.70 -5.45 22.53
C PRO A 245 3.26 -6.55 21.63
N ASP A 246 3.77 -7.66 22.24
CA ASP A 246 4.31 -8.81 21.50
C ASP A 246 3.22 -9.54 20.71
N ILE A 247 2.06 -9.75 21.31
CA ILE A 247 0.88 -10.34 20.65
C ILE A 247 0.43 -9.43 19.52
N THR A 248 0.40 -8.11 19.72
CA THR A 248 0.06 -7.14 18.68
C THR A 248 1.02 -7.24 17.49
N THR A 249 2.33 -7.34 17.76
CA THR A 249 3.34 -7.53 16.72
C THR A 249 3.14 -8.83 15.94
N LEU A 250 2.85 -9.93 16.67
CA LEU A 250 2.56 -11.23 16.04
C LEU A 250 1.28 -11.19 15.18
N MET A 251 0.25 -10.48 15.63
CA MET A 251 -0.99 -10.29 14.85
C MET A 251 -0.74 -9.53 13.54
N LEU A 252 0.08 -8.48 13.55
CA LEU A 252 0.47 -7.74 12.35
C LEU A 252 1.30 -8.62 11.39
N PHE A 253 2.18 -9.47 11.93
CA PHE A 253 2.91 -10.46 11.14
C PHE A 253 1.97 -11.47 10.47
N VAL A 254 1.01 -12.01 11.23
CA VAL A 254 -0.01 -12.96 10.74
C VAL A 254 -0.88 -12.33 9.65
N PHE A 255 -1.25 -11.05 9.80
CA PHE A 255 -1.97 -10.30 8.78
C PHE A 255 -1.18 -10.24 7.45
N GLY A 256 0.11 -9.91 7.52
CA GLY A 256 0.98 -9.90 6.35
C GLY A 256 1.13 -11.29 5.70
N LEU A 257 1.36 -12.33 6.53
CA LEU A 257 1.49 -13.71 6.06
C LEU A 257 0.20 -14.22 5.39
N ALA A 258 -0.95 -13.83 5.90
CA ALA A 258 -2.25 -14.13 5.30
C ALA A 258 -2.37 -13.62 3.86
N GLY A 259 -1.68 -12.53 3.52
CA GLY A 259 -1.61 -12.00 2.16
C GLY A 259 -0.99 -12.98 1.15
N VAL A 260 -0.03 -13.82 1.57
CA VAL A 260 0.53 -14.90 0.72
C VAL A 260 -0.54 -15.91 0.38
N VAL A 261 -1.33 -16.32 1.37
CA VAL A 261 -2.46 -17.23 1.18
C VAL A 261 -3.51 -16.60 0.24
N GLY A 262 -3.80 -15.31 0.43
CA GLY A 262 -4.71 -14.55 -0.43
C GLY A 262 -4.26 -14.52 -1.89
N SER A 263 -2.97 -14.27 -2.14
CA SER A 263 -2.38 -14.29 -3.47
C SER A 263 -2.44 -15.66 -4.13
N PHE A 264 -2.22 -16.73 -3.36
CA PHE A 264 -2.32 -18.10 -3.83
C PHE A 264 -3.77 -18.48 -4.19
N LEU A 265 -4.74 -18.11 -3.36
CA LEU A 265 -6.16 -18.32 -3.64
C LEU A 265 -6.60 -17.56 -4.89
N PHE A 266 -6.15 -16.31 -5.06
CA PHE A 266 -6.37 -15.55 -6.28
C PHE A 266 -5.89 -16.32 -7.52
N GLY A 267 -4.66 -16.81 -7.52
CA GLY A 267 -4.08 -17.55 -8.64
C GLY A 267 -4.87 -18.82 -9.02
N ARG A 268 -5.49 -19.48 -8.05
CA ARG A 268 -6.25 -20.73 -8.28
C ARG A 268 -7.74 -20.53 -8.56
N LEU A 269 -8.36 -19.54 -7.96
CA LEU A 269 -9.82 -19.44 -7.92
C LEU A 269 -10.40 -18.30 -8.75
N TYR A 270 -9.65 -17.19 -8.93
CA TYR A 270 -10.15 -16.03 -9.64
C TYR A 270 -10.60 -16.33 -11.07
N ALA A 271 -9.81 -17.09 -11.82
CA ALA A 271 -10.11 -17.44 -13.21
C ALA A 271 -11.38 -18.31 -13.36
N LYS A 272 -11.74 -19.08 -12.34
CA LYS A 272 -12.96 -19.93 -12.36
C LYS A 272 -14.24 -19.10 -12.32
N ASN A 273 -14.28 -18.09 -11.47
CA ASN A 273 -15.40 -17.15 -11.36
C ASN A 273 -14.98 -15.86 -10.64
N SER A 274 -14.51 -14.87 -11.40
CA SER A 274 -13.98 -13.62 -10.86
C SER A 274 -15.00 -12.86 -9.99
N ARG A 275 -16.29 -12.87 -10.36
CA ARG A 275 -17.35 -12.17 -9.61
C ARG A 275 -17.58 -12.79 -8.24
N LYS A 276 -17.71 -14.14 -8.17
CA LYS A 276 -17.88 -14.87 -6.90
C LYS A 276 -16.64 -14.73 -6.03
N PHE A 277 -15.45 -14.77 -6.64
CA PHE A 277 -14.20 -14.61 -5.92
C PHE A 277 -14.04 -13.21 -5.28
N ILE A 278 -14.38 -12.13 -6.02
CA ILE A 278 -14.39 -10.77 -5.48
C ILE A 278 -15.39 -10.66 -4.30
N ALA A 279 -16.61 -11.18 -4.45
CA ALA A 279 -17.60 -11.15 -3.37
C ALA A 279 -17.14 -11.95 -2.13
N PHE A 280 -16.53 -13.12 -2.33
CA PHE A 280 -15.94 -13.92 -1.27
C PHE A 280 -14.81 -13.16 -0.54
N ALA A 281 -13.89 -12.53 -1.29
CA ALA A 281 -12.82 -11.72 -0.72
C ALA A 281 -13.38 -10.53 0.10
N MET A 282 -14.45 -9.89 -0.38
CA MET A 282 -15.13 -8.83 0.37
C MET A 282 -15.74 -9.34 1.68
N ILE A 283 -16.35 -10.51 1.69
CA ILE A 283 -16.89 -11.12 2.92
C ILE A 283 -15.77 -11.37 3.92
N LEU A 284 -14.59 -11.87 3.47
CA LEU A 284 -13.42 -12.06 4.32
C LEU A 284 -12.84 -10.76 4.88
N VAL A 285 -13.13 -9.61 4.28
CA VAL A 285 -12.77 -8.29 4.82
C VAL A 285 -13.84 -7.79 5.79
N ILE A 286 -15.10 -7.91 5.44
CA ILE A 286 -16.24 -7.31 6.15
C ILE A 286 -16.54 -8.05 7.47
N CYS A 287 -16.68 -9.37 7.43
CA CYS A 287 -17.08 -10.16 8.59
C CYS A 287 -16.10 -10.02 9.77
N PRO A 288 -14.77 -10.15 9.58
CA PRO A 288 -13.83 -9.94 10.67
C PRO A 288 -13.93 -8.55 11.31
N GLN A 289 -14.11 -7.49 10.50
CA GLN A 289 -14.24 -6.12 11.03
C GLN A 289 -15.50 -5.96 11.89
N LEU A 290 -16.67 -6.43 11.42
CA LEU A 290 -17.92 -6.35 12.17
C LEU A 290 -17.88 -7.14 13.49
N LEU A 291 -17.14 -8.23 13.53
CA LEU A 291 -17.03 -9.12 14.68
C LEU A 291 -15.85 -8.76 15.61
N LEU A 292 -14.99 -7.82 15.23
CA LEU A 292 -13.76 -7.51 15.94
C LEU A 292 -14.03 -7.10 17.41
N PHE A 293 -14.97 -6.19 17.64
CA PHE A 293 -15.34 -5.74 18.99
C PHE A 293 -16.06 -6.82 19.79
N VAL A 294 -16.87 -7.64 19.12
CA VAL A 294 -17.65 -8.70 19.78
C VAL A 294 -16.73 -9.75 20.44
N PHE A 295 -15.63 -10.08 19.76
CA PHE A 295 -14.68 -11.10 20.22
C PHE A 295 -13.37 -10.52 20.77
N LYS A 296 -13.33 -9.23 21.09
CA LYS A 296 -12.13 -8.48 21.51
C LYS A 296 -11.32 -9.13 22.63
N ASN A 297 -11.99 -9.89 23.53
CA ASN A 297 -11.36 -10.53 24.69
C ASN A 297 -10.81 -11.93 24.37
N SER A 298 -11.04 -12.47 23.18
CA SER A 298 -10.58 -13.80 22.79
C SER A 298 -9.42 -13.70 21.81
N GLU A 299 -8.20 -13.87 22.31
CA GLU A 299 -6.97 -13.76 21.54
C GLU A 299 -7.01 -14.63 20.28
N TRP A 300 -7.37 -15.91 20.40
CA TRP A 300 -7.42 -16.84 19.27
C TRP A 300 -8.45 -16.46 18.22
N VAL A 301 -9.59 -15.92 18.62
CA VAL A 301 -10.61 -15.45 17.67
C VAL A 301 -10.14 -14.20 16.94
N VAL A 302 -9.50 -13.27 17.64
CA VAL A 302 -8.91 -12.06 17.02
C VAL A 302 -7.80 -12.44 16.05
N PHE A 303 -6.93 -13.41 16.39
CA PHE A 303 -5.94 -13.95 15.45
C PHE A 303 -6.59 -14.51 14.18
N LEU A 304 -7.63 -15.33 14.34
CA LEU A 304 -8.37 -15.89 13.19
C LEU A 304 -9.01 -14.77 12.34
N GLN A 305 -9.61 -13.77 12.98
CA GLN A 305 -10.20 -12.62 12.28
C GLN A 305 -9.16 -11.85 11.48
N ILE A 306 -8.00 -11.55 12.07
CA ILE A 306 -6.89 -10.84 11.42
C ILE A 306 -6.34 -11.67 10.25
N PHE A 307 -6.20 -12.98 10.41
CA PHE A 307 -5.75 -13.88 9.34
C PHE A 307 -6.74 -13.91 8.17
N LEU A 308 -8.04 -14.10 8.43
CA LEU A 308 -9.07 -14.10 7.39
C LEU A 308 -9.16 -12.74 6.68
N TRP A 309 -9.05 -11.66 7.43
CA TRP A 309 -9.05 -10.30 6.92
C TRP A 309 -7.85 -10.03 6.00
N GLY A 310 -6.64 -10.46 6.38
CA GLY A 310 -5.44 -10.36 5.54
C GLY A 310 -5.57 -11.14 4.22
N ILE A 311 -6.14 -12.36 4.25
CA ILE A 311 -6.49 -13.12 3.04
C ILE A 311 -7.44 -12.30 2.16
N GLY A 312 -8.52 -11.77 2.75
CA GLY A 312 -9.57 -11.04 2.05
C GLY A 312 -9.05 -9.80 1.35
N ILE A 313 -8.33 -8.92 2.06
CA ILE A 313 -7.89 -7.64 1.50
C ILE A 313 -6.86 -7.82 0.37
N THR A 314 -5.93 -8.77 0.52
CA THR A 314 -4.93 -9.07 -0.53
C THR A 314 -5.60 -9.65 -1.76
N SER A 315 -6.47 -10.67 -1.58
CA SER A 315 -7.24 -11.27 -2.68
C SER A 315 -8.06 -10.22 -3.43
N LEU A 316 -8.69 -9.31 -2.70
CA LEU A 316 -9.54 -8.26 -3.24
C LEU A 316 -8.74 -7.23 -4.03
N GLY A 317 -7.63 -6.73 -3.47
CA GLY A 317 -6.76 -5.76 -4.13
C GLY A 317 -6.26 -6.25 -5.48
N ILE A 318 -5.71 -7.47 -5.55
CA ILE A 318 -5.22 -8.08 -6.79
C ILE A 318 -6.38 -8.28 -7.79
N SER A 319 -7.56 -8.72 -7.30
CA SER A 319 -8.72 -8.97 -8.15
C SER A 319 -9.26 -7.70 -8.81
N LEU A 320 -9.36 -6.60 -8.05
CA LEU A 320 -9.84 -5.33 -8.56
C LEU A 320 -8.85 -4.71 -9.54
N GLN A 321 -7.54 -4.78 -9.26
CA GLN A 321 -6.50 -4.34 -10.18
C GLN A 321 -6.54 -5.13 -11.49
N MET A 322 -6.65 -6.47 -11.42
CA MET A 322 -6.80 -7.31 -12.62
C MET A 322 -8.03 -6.94 -13.43
N ARG A 323 -9.16 -6.65 -12.75
CA ARG A 323 -10.39 -6.24 -13.42
C ARG A 323 -10.24 -4.90 -14.14
N VAL A 324 -9.54 -3.94 -13.56
CA VAL A 324 -9.22 -2.65 -14.20
C VAL A 324 -8.39 -2.87 -15.46
N LEU A 325 -7.34 -3.68 -15.42
CA LEU A 325 -6.51 -3.99 -16.58
C LEU A 325 -7.31 -4.68 -17.70
N GLN A 326 -8.24 -5.58 -17.36
CA GLN A 326 -9.12 -6.23 -18.32
C GLN A 326 -10.11 -5.27 -18.99
N LEU A 327 -10.55 -4.22 -18.28
CA LEU A 327 -11.48 -3.22 -18.78
C LEU A 327 -10.82 -2.09 -19.57
N ALA A 328 -9.49 -1.95 -19.48
CA ALA A 328 -8.73 -0.90 -20.14
C ALA A 328 -7.45 -1.45 -20.81
N PRO A 329 -7.55 -2.45 -21.72
CA PRO A 329 -6.38 -3.06 -22.34
C PRO A 329 -5.64 -2.10 -23.30
N ASP A 330 -6.30 -1.07 -23.76
CA ASP A 330 -5.79 -0.02 -24.64
C ASP A 330 -5.05 1.11 -23.90
N ALA A 331 -5.18 1.21 -22.57
CA ALA A 331 -4.57 2.27 -21.76
C ALA A 331 -4.22 1.78 -20.35
N THR A 332 -3.57 0.61 -20.26
CA THR A 332 -3.29 -0.09 -18.99
C THR A 332 -2.54 0.76 -17.97
N ASP A 333 -1.56 1.58 -18.39
CA ASP A 333 -0.74 2.38 -17.48
C ASP A 333 -1.55 3.52 -16.86
N VAL A 334 -2.35 4.23 -17.69
CA VAL A 334 -3.23 5.29 -17.20
C VAL A 334 -4.32 4.71 -16.30
N ALA A 335 -4.91 3.57 -16.67
CA ALA A 335 -5.91 2.89 -15.86
C ALA A 335 -5.36 2.43 -14.51
N SER A 336 -4.12 1.94 -14.49
CA SER A 336 -3.42 1.55 -13.25
C SER A 336 -3.08 2.77 -12.38
N ALA A 337 -2.70 3.90 -12.98
CA ALA A 337 -2.45 5.13 -12.23
C ALA A 337 -3.73 5.66 -11.57
N ILE A 338 -4.88 5.65 -12.28
CA ILE A 338 -6.18 6.00 -11.70
C ILE A 338 -6.59 5.02 -10.61
N PHE A 339 -6.33 3.71 -10.79
CA PHE A 339 -6.57 2.70 -9.76
C PHE A 339 -5.76 2.98 -8.50
N SER A 340 -4.47 3.24 -8.63
CA SER A 340 -3.59 3.59 -7.52
C SER A 340 -4.05 4.86 -6.80
N GLY A 341 -4.43 5.90 -7.56
CA GLY A 341 -5.03 7.11 -7.01
C GLY A 341 -6.32 6.82 -6.23
N SER A 342 -7.23 6.02 -6.80
CA SER A 342 -8.48 5.62 -6.14
C SER A 342 -8.23 4.81 -4.87
N TYR A 343 -7.23 3.94 -4.88
CA TYR A 343 -6.82 3.15 -3.71
C TYR A 343 -6.34 4.07 -2.59
N ASN A 344 -5.51 5.06 -2.91
CA ASN A 344 -5.00 6.03 -1.95
C ASN A 344 -6.08 7.01 -1.46
N VAL A 345 -7.06 7.40 -2.30
CA VAL A 345 -8.27 8.09 -1.82
C VAL A 345 -8.95 7.25 -0.74
N GLY A 346 -9.09 5.94 -0.98
CA GLY A 346 -9.66 5.01 -0.02
C GLY A 346 -8.87 4.93 1.29
N ILE A 347 -7.53 4.84 1.23
CA ILE A 347 -6.65 4.85 2.41
C ILE A 347 -6.87 6.12 3.23
N GLY A 348 -6.75 7.29 2.60
CA GLY A 348 -6.85 8.58 3.28
C GLY A 348 -8.24 8.83 3.85
N SER A 349 -9.30 8.53 3.09
CA SER A 349 -10.67 8.68 3.56
C SER A 349 -10.99 7.70 4.70
N GLY A 350 -10.49 6.46 4.63
CA GLY A 350 -10.66 5.47 5.69
C GLY A 350 -10.00 5.90 6.99
N ALA A 351 -8.74 6.34 6.94
CA ALA A 351 -8.04 6.85 8.11
C ALA A 351 -8.75 8.07 8.73
N LEU A 352 -9.26 8.99 7.89
CA LEU A 352 -10.08 10.12 8.36
C LEU A 352 -11.37 9.65 9.01
N PHE A 353 -12.12 8.74 8.40
CA PHE A 353 -13.35 8.19 8.99
C PHE A 353 -13.05 7.48 10.30
N GLY A 354 -11.96 6.71 10.40
CA GLY A 354 -11.54 6.08 11.64
C GLY A 354 -11.26 7.11 12.75
N SER A 355 -10.56 8.21 12.42
CA SER A 355 -10.34 9.32 13.35
C SER A 355 -11.67 9.92 13.86
N ILE A 356 -12.61 10.23 12.95
CA ILE A 356 -13.92 10.77 13.29
C ILE A 356 -14.69 9.79 14.19
N VAL A 357 -14.67 8.49 13.87
CA VAL A 357 -15.33 7.46 14.68
C VAL A 357 -14.76 7.42 16.09
N ILE A 358 -13.44 7.49 16.24
CA ILE A 358 -12.79 7.46 17.55
C ILE A 358 -13.21 8.67 18.38
N HIS A 359 -13.20 9.88 17.82
CA HIS A 359 -13.60 11.11 18.52
C HIS A 359 -15.09 11.14 18.89
N GLN A 360 -15.98 10.59 18.05
CA GLN A 360 -17.42 10.69 18.24
C GLN A 360 -18.03 9.49 18.99
N LEU A 361 -17.53 8.29 18.72
CA LEU A 361 -18.12 7.03 19.20
C LEU A 361 -17.15 6.24 20.10
N GLY A 362 -15.84 6.46 19.94
CA GLY A 362 -14.81 5.72 20.64
C GLY A 362 -14.13 4.65 19.78
N LEU A 363 -12.92 4.27 20.18
CA LEU A 363 -12.03 3.35 19.45
C LEU A 363 -12.67 1.96 19.19
N GLY A 364 -13.55 1.50 20.09
CA GLY A 364 -14.23 0.21 19.95
C GLY A 364 -15.13 0.09 18.70
N TYR A 365 -15.58 1.21 18.15
CA TYR A 365 -16.55 1.21 17.04
C TYR A 365 -15.94 1.22 15.64
N ILE A 366 -14.62 1.33 15.50
CA ILE A 366 -13.94 1.39 14.19
C ILE A 366 -14.28 0.19 13.29
N GLY A 367 -14.37 -1.01 13.88
CA GLY A 367 -14.70 -2.24 13.15
C GLY A 367 -16.15 -2.24 12.61
N PHE A 368 -17.09 -1.76 13.39
CA PHE A 368 -18.49 -1.67 12.94
C PHE A 368 -18.65 -0.70 11.78
N VAL A 369 -18.03 0.48 11.86
CA VAL A 369 -18.13 1.50 10.80
C VAL A 369 -17.39 1.05 9.56
N GLY A 370 -16.16 0.49 9.70
CA GLY A 370 -15.41 -0.05 8.57
C GLY A 370 -16.15 -1.19 7.87
N GLY A 371 -16.71 -2.13 8.65
CA GLY A 371 -17.54 -3.20 8.12
C GLY A 371 -18.83 -2.72 7.45
N ALA A 372 -19.49 -1.70 7.99
CA ALA A 372 -20.68 -1.09 7.37
C ALA A 372 -20.36 -0.45 6.01
N LEU A 373 -19.25 0.28 5.89
CA LEU A 373 -18.76 0.80 4.61
C LEU A 373 -18.45 -0.34 3.64
N GLY A 374 -17.87 -1.44 4.14
CA GLY A 374 -17.67 -2.66 3.36
C GLY A 374 -18.96 -3.29 2.85
N LEU A 375 -20.02 -3.32 3.66
CA LEU A 375 -21.36 -3.78 3.23
C LEU A 375 -21.94 -2.89 2.14
N LEU A 376 -21.84 -1.56 2.28
CA LEU A 376 -22.25 -0.63 1.21
C LEU A 376 -21.48 -0.89 -0.10
N ALA A 377 -20.18 -1.15 -0.01
CA ALA A 377 -19.37 -1.52 -1.16
C ALA A 377 -19.81 -2.87 -1.77
N LEU A 378 -20.24 -3.85 -0.97
CA LEU A 378 -20.77 -5.13 -1.45
C LEU A 378 -22.11 -4.94 -2.18
N PHE A 379 -23.00 -4.09 -1.69
CA PHE A 379 -24.22 -3.70 -2.40
C PHE A 379 -23.89 -3.01 -3.73
N TRP A 380 -22.90 -2.09 -3.74
CA TRP A 380 -22.42 -1.44 -4.96
C TRP A 380 -21.88 -2.47 -5.97
N LEU A 381 -21.08 -3.43 -5.53
CA LEU A 381 -20.60 -4.53 -6.40
C LEU A 381 -21.76 -5.28 -7.04
N ARG A 382 -22.80 -5.62 -6.27
CA ARG A 382 -23.99 -6.29 -6.79
C ARG A 382 -24.71 -5.42 -7.82
N PHE A 383 -24.90 -4.13 -7.53
CA PHE A 383 -25.53 -3.17 -8.44
C PHE A 383 -24.82 -3.09 -9.78
N ILE A 384 -23.49 -2.83 -9.81
CA ILE A 384 -22.73 -2.73 -11.07
C ILE A 384 -22.69 -4.05 -11.82
N THR A 385 -22.66 -5.18 -11.10
CA THR A 385 -22.67 -6.53 -11.70
C THR A 385 -24.00 -6.83 -12.40
N ILE A 386 -25.12 -6.38 -11.85
CA ILE A 386 -26.45 -6.55 -12.47
C ILE A 386 -26.60 -5.59 -13.65
N LYS A 387 -26.29 -4.30 -13.44
CA LYS A 387 -26.45 -3.23 -14.44
C LYS A 387 -25.63 -3.47 -15.71
N PHE A 388 -24.39 -3.98 -15.53
CA PHE A 388 -23.44 -4.20 -16.63
C PHE A 388 -23.20 -5.70 -16.91
N LYS A 389 -24.24 -6.52 -16.76
CA LYS A 389 -24.16 -7.98 -16.95
C LYS A 389 -23.83 -8.40 -18.39
N LYS A 390 -24.08 -7.52 -19.37
CA LYS A 390 -23.91 -7.78 -20.82
C LYS A 390 -22.64 -7.15 -21.41
N THR A 391 -21.86 -6.45 -20.61
CA THR A 391 -20.56 -5.89 -20.95
C THR A 391 -19.44 -6.66 -20.21
#